data_fc68d7153e39d1a66dc99cab055fc947
#
_entry.id   fc68d7153e39d1a66dc99cab055fc947
#
_cell.length_a   1.000
_cell.length_b   1.000
_cell.length_c   1.000
_cell.angle_alpha   90.00
_cell.angle_beta   90.00
_cell.angle_gamma   90.00
#
_symmetry.space_group_name_H-M   'P 1'
#
loop_
_entity.id
_entity.type
_entity.pdbx_description
1 polymer ?
#
loop_
_entity_poly.entity_id
_entity_poly.type
_entity_poly.pdbx_seq_one_letter_code
_entity_poly.pdbx_strand_id
1 'polypeptide(L)'
;MYSIKGKQAARIEPVTFSELNMTENDIEEVLRNSIDMICDEEESMLIVGRQVRNEKNGRSDLTAVDNNGNIVLIEIKRDRKDIEHRKEAFEFQAIRYAASYATIDSTDDLVKKVYAPYIEKYRSE
;
A
#
# COMPACT_ATOMS: atom_id res chain seq x y z
N MET A 1 1.97 -24.20 -4.78
CA MET A 1 3.25 -23.66 -4.24
C MET A 1 3.79 -24.57 -3.16
N TYR A 2 5.10 -24.75 -3.12
CA TYR A 2 5.78 -25.61 -2.15
C TYR A 2 6.93 -24.85 -1.50
N SER A 3 7.15 -25.11 -0.22
CA SER A 3 8.38 -24.69 0.46
C SER A 3 9.35 -25.87 0.50
N ILE A 4 10.63 -25.58 0.41
CA ILE A 4 11.68 -26.59 0.48
C ILE A 4 12.54 -26.32 1.71
N LYS A 5 12.65 -27.32 2.58
CA LYS A 5 13.48 -27.25 3.76
C LYS A 5 14.39 -28.45 3.78
N GLY A 6 15.69 -28.23 3.57
CA GLY A 6 16.65 -29.32 3.36
C GLY A 6 16.32 -30.07 2.07
N LYS A 7 16.01 -31.37 2.17
CA LYS A 7 15.64 -32.24 1.04
C LYS A 7 14.16 -32.60 1.05
N GLN A 8 13.36 -31.87 1.81
CA GLN A 8 11.92 -32.11 1.87
C GLN A 8 11.16 -30.93 1.31
N ALA A 9 10.09 -31.20 0.56
CA ALA A 9 9.17 -30.21 0.06
C ALA A 9 7.83 -30.35 0.79
N ALA A 10 7.27 -29.25 1.22
CA ALA A 10 5.96 -29.19 1.83
C ALA A 10 5.06 -28.25 1.03
N ARG A 11 3.83 -28.67 0.80
CA ARG A 11 2.86 -27.83 0.11
C ARG A 11 2.47 -26.64 1.01
N ILE A 12 2.43 -25.45 0.41
CA ILE A 12 1.94 -24.25 1.07
C ILE A 12 0.50 -24.05 0.68
N GLU A 13 -0.41 -24.12 1.68
CA GLU A 13 -1.82 -23.89 1.45
C GLU A 13 -2.13 -22.40 1.55
N PRO A 14 -2.98 -21.87 0.65
CA PRO A 14 -3.42 -20.48 0.75
C PRO A 14 -4.31 -20.31 1.98
N VAL A 15 -4.17 -19.14 2.61
CA VAL A 15 -5.00 -18.73 3.74
C VAL A 15 -5.50 -17.31 3.53
N THR A 16 -6.59 -16.95 4.21
CA THR A 16 -7.08 -15.57 4.21
C THR A 16 -6.44 -14.78 5.34
N PHE A 17 -6.46 -13.46 5.22
CA PHE A 17 -5.98 -12.60 6.30
C PHE A 17 -6.83 -12.75 7.57
N SER A 18 -8.13 -13.03 7.41
CA SER A 18 -9.00 -13.30 8.55
C SER A 18 -8.59 -14.56 9.31
N GLU A 19 -8.19 -15.62 8.60
CA GLU A 19 -7.68 -16.85 9.21
C GLU A 19 -6.37 -16.62 9.98
N LEU A 20 -5.59 -15.64 9.56
CA LEU A 20 -4.37 -15.23 10.25
C LEU A 20 -4.62 -14.22 11.37
N ASN A 21 -5.87 -13.84 11.61
CA ASN A 21 -6.27 -12.81 12.58
C ASN A 21 -5.58 -11.45 12.31
N MET A 22 -5.32 -11.13 11.06
CA MET A 22 -4.69 -9.88 10.67
C MET A 22 -5.73 -8.78 10.46
N THR A 23 -5.48 -7.62 11.03
CA THR A 23 -6.27 -6.41 10.81
C THR A 23 -5.81 -5.70 9.53
N GLU A 24 -6.58 -4.71 9.05
CA GLU A 24 -6.13 -3.88 7.93
C GLU A 24 -4.81 -3.18 8.23
N ASN A 25 -4.62 -2.73 9.47
CA ASN A 25 -3.36 -2.11 9.88
C ASN A 25 -2.18 -3.09 9.83
N ASP A 26 -2.40 -4.35 10.20
CA ASP A 26 -1.38 -5.40 10.09
C ASP A 26 -1.00 -5.66 8.62
N ILE A 27 -1.99 -5.72 7.74
CA ILE A 27 -1.78 -5.90 6.30
C ILE A 27 -0.98 -4.72 5.74
N GLU A 28 -1.34 -3.50 6.14
CA GLU A 28 -0.63 -2.28 5.75
C GLU A 28 0.84 -2.35 6.15
N GLU A 29 1.13 -2.81 7.36
CA GLU A 29 2.50 -2.96 7.86
C GLU A 29 3.28 -4.02 7.07
N VAL A 30 2.66 -5.15 6.76
CA VAL A 30 3.29 -6.19 5.92
C VAL A 30 3.62 -5.64 4.54
N LEU A 31 2.69 -4.93 3.90
CA LEU A 31 2.93 -4.34 2.58
C LEU A 31 4.00 -3.26 2.63
N ARG A 32 4.01 -2.44 3.67
CA ARG A 32 5.03 -1.41 3.84
C ARG A 32 6.44 -2.01 3.89
N ASN A 33 6.58 -3.14 4.56
CA ASN A 33 7.87 -3.83 4.69
C ASN A 33 8.22 -4.72 3.49
N SER A 34 7.21 -5.13 2.71
CA SER A 34 7.38 -6.16 1.68
C SER A 34 6.52 -5.86 0.46
N ILE A 35 6.65 -4.64 -0.08
CA ILE A 35 5.82 -4.20 -1.21
C ILE A 35 5.99 -5.08 -2.45
N ASP A 36 7.12 -5.74 -2.58
CA ASP A 36 7.40 -6.62 -3.72
C ASP A 36 6.42 -7.79 -3.83
N MET A 37 5.75 -8.15 -2.73
CA MET A 37 4.77 -9.24 -2.75
C MET A 37 3.56 -8.98 -3.65
N ILE A 38 3.28 -7.73 -4.01
CA ILE A 38 2.20 -7.35 -4.92
C ILE A 38 2.69 -6.87 -6.29
N CYS A 39 4.00 -6.89 -6.52
CA CYS A 39 4.59 -6.49 -7.79
C CYS A 39 4.80 -7.71 -8.68
N ASP A 40 4.64 -7.53 -9.98
CA ASP A 40 5.06 -8.50 -10.98
C ASP A 40 6.59 -8.48 -11.11
N GLU A 41 7.17 -9.45 -11.83
CA GLU A 41 8.62 -9.59 -11.95
C GLU A 41 9.33 -8.35 -12.51
N GLU A 42 8.65 -7.63 -13.40
CA GLU A 42 9.20 -6.43 -14.04
C GLU A 42 8.82 -5.13 -13.33
N GLU A 43 8.00 -5.22 -12.29
CA GLU A 43 7.57 -4.07 -11.52
C GLU A 43 8.39 -3.92 -10.25
N SER A 44 8.62 -2.67 -9.89
CA SER A 44 9.15 -2.32 -8.58
C SER A 44 8.46 -1.07 -8.07
N MET A 45 8.30 -0.97 -6.78
CA MET A 45 7.68 0.18 -6.13
C MET A 45 8.48 0.59 -4.91
N LEU A 46 8.50 1.89 -4.68
CA LEU A 46 9.05 2.47 -3.45
C LEU A 46 7.90 3.07 -2.66
N ILE A 47 7.72 2.64 -1.43
CA ILE A 47 6.76 3.26 -0.52
C ILE A 47 7.28 4.63 -0.13
N VAL A 48 6.50 5.67 -0.40
CA VAL A 48 6.87 7.06 -0.12
C VAL A 48 5.95 7.72 0.90
N GLY A 49 4.84 7.09 1.26
CA GLY A 49 3.93 7.63 2.25
C GLY A 49 3.02 6.57 2.85
N ARG A 50 2.59 6.82 4.09
CA ARG A 50 1.64 5.99 4.80
C ARG A 50 0.61 6.89 5.46
N GLN A 51 -0.68 6.59 5.22
CA GLN A 51 -1.81 7.34 5.75
C GLN A 51 -1.69 8.84 5.51
N VAL A 52 -1.36 9.18 4.27
CA VAL A 52 -1.20 10.59 3.84
C VAL A 52 -2.58 11.24 3.75
N ARG A 53 -2.77 12.30 4.52
CA ARG A 53 -4.02 13.08 4.47
C ARG A 53 -4.04 13.96 3.22
N ASN A 54 -5.18 14.03 2.60
CA ASN A 54 -5.41 14.97 1.52
C ASN A 54 -6.26 16.15 2.00
N GLU A 55 -6.35 17.20 1.18
CA GLU A 55 -7.04 18.45 1.51
C GLU A 55 -8.56 18.27 1.73
N LYS A 56 -9.12 17.17 1.28
CA LYS A 56 -10.57 16.88 1.36
C LYS A 56 -10.91 15.86 2.44
N ASN A 57 -10.11 15.78 3.49
CA ASN A 57 -10.30 14.90 4.65
C ASN A 57 -10.26 13.40 4.33
N GLY A 58 -9.70 13.02 3.17
CA GLY A 58 -9.42 11.62 2.87
C GLY A 58 -8.01 11.24 3.29
N ARG A 59 -7.76 9.96 3.43
CA ARG A 59 -6.45 9.41 3.77
C ARG A 59 -6.22 8.16 2.95
N SER A 60 -5.13 8.11 2.18
CA SER A 60 -4.71 6.88 1.51
C SER A 60 -3.94 6.00 2.51
N ASP A 61 -4.09 4.69 2.39
CA ASP A 61 -3.38 3.77 3.28
C ASP A 61 -1.88 3.79 3.02
N LEU A 62 -1.47 3.50 1.78
CA LEU A 62 -0.07 3.59 1.36
C LEU A 62 0.03 4.38 0.06
N THR A 63 1.12 5.07 -0.10
CA THR A 63 1.49 5.74 -1.35
C THR A 63 2.84 5.21 -1.80
N ALA A 64 2.94 4.86 -3.07
CA ALA A 64 4.17 4.37 -3.67
C ALA A 64 4.48 5.11 -4.96
N VAL A 65 5.72 4.99 -5.42
CA VAL A 65 6.14 5.40 -6.76
C VAL A 65 6.65 4.14 -7.45
N ASP A 66 6.16 3.88 -8.65
CA ASP A 66 6.61 2.72 -9.42
C ASP A 66 7.89 3.02 -10.21
N ASN A 67 8.41 2.01 -10.88
CA ASN A 67 9.64 2.13 -11.67
C ASN A 67 9.50 2.99 -12.94
N ASN A 68 8.29 3.41 -13.28
CA ASN A 68 8.02 4.34 -14.38
C ASN A 68 7.76 5.77 -13.90
N GLY A 69 7.87 6.02 -12.59
CA GLY A 69 7.64 7.34 -12.00
C GLY A 69 6.18 7.67 -11.74
N ASN A 70 5.30 6.68 -11.78
CA ASN A 70 3.89 6.88 -11.50
C ASN A 70 3.62 6.80 -10.00
N ILE A 71 2.73 7.67 -9.51
CA ILE A 71 2.23 7.59 -8.15
C ILE A 71 1.17 6.50 -8.09
N VAL A 72 1.32 5.58 -7.15
CA VAL A 72 0.40 4.47 -6.94
C VAL A 72 -0.23 4.62 -5.56
N LEU A 73 -1.55 4.70 -5.52
CA LEU A 73 -2.31 4.76 -4.28
C LEU A 73 -2.79 3.36 -3.94
N ILE A 74 -2.45 2.90 -2.75
CA ILE A 74 -2.79 1.55 -2.30
C ILE A 74 -3.82 1.68 -1.18
N GLU A 75 -5.01 1.16 -1.45
CA GLU A 75 -6.10 1.09 -0.48
C GLU A 75 -6.28 -0.35 -0.04
N ILE A 76 -6.30 -0.58 1.26
CA ILE A 76 -6.32 -1.91 1.84
C ILE A 76 -7.71 -2.21 2.38
N LYS A 77 -8.30 -3.30 1.88
CA LYS A 77 -9.55 -3.86 2.39
C LYS A 77 -9.31 -5.33 2.71
N ARG A 78 -9.47 -5.70 3.97
CA ARG A 78 -9.20 -7.05 4.44
C ARG A 78 -10.21 -8.07 3.90
N ASP A 79 -11.49 -7.72 3.98
CA ASP A 79 -12.58 -8.60 3.65
C ASP A 79 -13.47 -8.01 2.58
N ARG A 80 -14.17 -8.88 1.85
CA ARG A 80 -15.16 -8.47 0.87
C ARG A 80 -16.26 -7.59 1.48
N LYS A 81 -16.61 -7.81 2.74
CA LYS A 81 -17.58 -6.99 3.49
C LYS A 81 -17.16 -5.53 3.54
N ASP A 82 -15.87 -5.26 3.73
CA ASP A 82 -15.35 -3.90 3.83
C ASP A 82 -15.51 -3.14 2.52
N ILE A 83 -15.52 -3.86 1.40
CA ILE A 83 -15.76 -3.29 0.08
C ILE A 83 -17.26 -3.08 -0.15
N GLU A 84 -18.10 -4.04 0.24
CA GLU A 84 -19.55 -4.03 0.02
C GLU A 84 -20.29 -3.03 0.92
N HIS A 85 -19.82 -2.82 2.14
CA HIS A 85 -20.49 -1.99 3.17
C HIS A 85 -19.83 -0.63 3.39
N ARG A 86 -18.94 -0.20 2.50
CA ARG A 86 -18.29 1.10 2.61
C ARG A 86 -19.27 2.25 2.37
N LYS A 87 -19.03 3.39 3.04
CA LYS A 87 -19.85 4.59 2.90
C LYS A 87 -19.66 5.29 1.54
N GLU A 88 -18.52 5.11 0.90
CA GLU A 88 -18.14 5.74 -0.34
C GLU A 88 -17.72 4.66 -1.33
N ALA A 89 -18.09 4.80 -2.60
CA ALA A 89 -17.63 3.89 -3.63
C ALA A 89 -16.09 3.92 -3.72
N PHE A 90 -15.48 2.75 -3.82
CA PHE A 90 -14.03 2.59 -3.89
C PHE A 90 -13.43 3.45 -5.00
N GLU A 91 -14.10 3.51 -6.15
CA GLU A 91 -13.68 4.29 -7.31
C GLU A 91 -13.67 5.80 -7.01
N PHE A 92 -14.66 6.32 -6.29
CA PHE A 92 -14.72 7.72 -5.91
C PHE A 92 -13.61 8.08 -4.91
N GLN A 93 -13.31 7.18 -4.00
CA GLN A 93 -12.21 7.35 -3.06
C GLN A 93 -10.87 7.47 -3.81
N ALA A 94 -10.63 6.59 -4.77
CA ALA A 94 -9.43 6.62 -5.60
C ALA A 94 -9.31 7.91 -6.41
N ILE A 95 -10.41 8.37 -7.02
CA ILE A 95 -10.45 9.63 -7.77
C ILE A 95 -10.14 10.81 -6.87
N ARG A 96 -10.72 10.84 -5.67
CA ARG A 96 -10.49 11.93 -4.72
C ARG A 96 -9.03 12.00 -4.29
N TYR A 97 -8.41 10.86 -4.01
CA TYR A 97 -7.00 10.80 -3.65
C TYR A 97 -6.10 11.21 -4.81
N ALA A 98 -6.40 10.75 -6.02
CA ALA A 98 -5.67 11.13 -7.21
C ALA A 98 -5.73 12.64 -7.45
N ALA A 99 -6.90 13.25 -7.29
CA ALA A 99 -7.08 14.71 -7.41
C ALA A 99 -6.24 15.48 -6.40
N SER A 100 -6.13 14.97 -5.17
CA SER A 100 -5.27 15.56 -4.15
C SER A 100 -3.79 15.50 -4.54
N TYR A 101 -3.33 14.37 -5.05
CA TYR A 101 -1.95 14.20 -5.52
C TYR A 101 -1.65 14.98 -6.80
N ALA A 102 -2.66 15.39 -7.56
CA ALA A 102 -2.45 16.25 -8.74
C ALA A 102 -1.86 17.62 -8.41
N THR A 103 -1.88 18.02 -7.13
CA THR A 103 -1.21 19.25 -6.67
C THR A 103 0.30 19.10 -6.53
N ILE A 104 0.82 17.88 -6.68
CA ILE A 104 2.26 17.60 -6.63
C ILE A 104 2.82 17.71 -8.04
N ASP A 105 3.52 18.81 -8.31
CA ASP A 105 3.95 19.15 -9.66
C ASP A 105 5.33 18.60 -10.04
N SER A 106 6.13 18.19 -9.06
CA SER A 106 7.51 17.82 -9.29
C SER A 106 7.98 16.75 -8.30
N THR A 107 9.12 16.14 -8.61
CA THR A 107 9.80 15.22 -7.71
C THR A 107 10.15 15.91 -6.39
N ASP A 108 10.60 17.17 -6.44
CA ASP A 108 10.93 17.94 -5.24
C ASP A 108 9.71 18.12 -4.33
N ASP A 109 8.54 18.40 -4.91
CA ASP A 109 7.30 18.51 -4.16
C ASP A 109 6.92 17.19 -3.50
N LEU A 110 7.05 16.07 -4.22
CA LEU A 110 6.79 14.75 -3.69
C LEU A 110 7.71 14.47 -2.49
N VAL A 111 8.99 14.72 -2.65
CA VAL A 111 9.97 14.52 -1.58
C VAL A 111 9.64 15.37 -0.36
N LYS A 112 9.42 16.66 -0.54
CA LYS A 112 9.18 17.59 0.57
C LYS A 112 7.84 17.33 1.29
N LYS A 113 6.77 17.09 0.53
CA LYS A 113 5.41 17.00 1.09
C LYS A 113 5.06 15.61 1.59
N VAL A 114 5.64 14.57 1.01
CA VAL A 114 5.24 13.19 1.25
C VAL A 114 6.41 12.33 1.77
N TYR A 115 7.46 12.22 1.00
CA TYR A 115 8.51 11.24 1.28
C TYR A 115 9.41 11.62 2.46
N ALA A 116 9.84 12.86 2.57
CA ALA A 116 10.69 13.29 3.69
C ALA A 116 9.99 13.12 5.04
N PRO A 117 8.71 13.53 5.21
CA PRO A 117 7.99 13.24 6.45
C PRO A 117 7.85 11.74 6.74
N TYR A 118 7.65 10.93 5.71
CA TYR A 118 7.56 9.48 5.86
C TYR A 118 8.88 8.87 6.35
N ILE A 119 10.00 9.22 5.73
CA ILE A 119 11.32 8.74 6.11
C ILE A 119 11.67 9.17 7.54
N GLU A 120 11.38 10.40 7.91
CA GLU A 120 11.64 10.90 9.26
C GLU A 120 10.89 10.09 10.31
N LYS A 121 9.63 9.74 10.03
CA LYS A 121 8.79 8.97 10.94
C LYS A 121 9.20 7.50 11.05
N TYR A 122 9.63 6.88 9.96
CA TYR A 122 9.84 5.42 9.88
C TYR A 122 11.29 5.00 9.65
N ARG A 123 12.24 5.90 9.63
CA ARG A 123 13.64 5.60 9.27
C ARG A 123 14.35 4.61 10.20
N SER A 124 13.86 4.45 11.40
CA SER A 124 14.46 3.54 12.39
C SER A 124 13.96 2.09 12.28
N GLU A 125 13.08 1.84 11.34
CA GLU A 125 12.46 0.52 11.13
C GLU A 125 13.13 -0.29 10.03
#